data_21655ce22c87606fc73b981327383a33
#
_entry.id   21655ce22c87606fc73b981327383a33
#
_cell.length_a   1.000
_cell.length_b   1.000
_cell.length_c   1.000
_cell.angle_alpha   90.00
_cell.angle_beta   90.00
_cell.angle_gamma   90.00
#
_symmetry.space_group_name_H-M   'P 1'
#
loop_
_entity.id
_entity.type
_entity.pdbx_description
1 polymer ?
#
loop_
_entity_poly.entity_id
_entity_poly.type
_entity_poly.pdbx_seq_one_letter_code
_entity_poly.pdbx_strand_id
1 'polypeptide(L)'
;IGLPCRTVMRVHDHHVSITVDGVETESHDVEDPLAFVETFKARYNVPTIAGLPRFNGGLVGYFGYDCVRYVEKRLGKCPNPDPLGVPDILLMVSDAVVVFDNLAGKMHAIVLADPSQADAFEQGQASLQALLEKLRQPITPRRGLDLSRPPAADPIFRSSFTQDDYERAVDTIKEYILAGDCMQVVPSQRMSIDFKAAPIDLYRALRCFNPTPYMYFFNFGDFHVVGSSPEVLVRVEDNLITVRPIAGTRPRGATEEADLALEEDLLSDDKEIAEHLMLIDLGRNDTGRVSEIGSVKLTEKMVIERYSNVMHIVSNVTGQLKAGLTAMDALRAILPAGTLSGAPKIRAMEIIDELEPVKRGVYGGAVGYFAW
;
A
#
# COMPACT_ATOMS: atom_id res chain seq x y z
N ILE A 1 4.01 -12.62 8.87
CA ILE A 1 4.71 -13.23 7.73
C ILE A 1 3.77 -14.20 7.09
N GLY A 2 3.40 -13.96 5.83
CA GLY A 2 2.70 -14.94 4.99
C GLY A 2 3.67 -16.02 4.52
N LEU A 3 3.15 -17.22 4.32
CA LEU A 3 3.87 -18.35 3.74
C LEU A 3 3.56 -18.49 2.25
N PRO A 4 4.25 -19.34 1.50
CA PRO A 4 3.92 -19.58 0.10
C PRO A 4 2.44 -19.91 -0.05
N CYS A 5 1.73 -19.11 -0.82
CA CYS A 5 0.29 -19.27 -1.03
C CYS A 5 0.04 -20.14 -2.24
N ARG A 6 -0.92 -21.07 -2.11
CA ARG A 6 -1.33 -21.97 -3.19
C ARG A 6 -2.21 -21.24 -4.21
N THR A 7 -3.09 -20.38 -3.73
CA THR A 7 -4.08 -19.67 -4.54
C THR A 7 -3.68 -18.22 -4.75
N VAL A 8 -3.60 -17.81 -6.01
CA VAL A 8 -3.25 -16.44 -6.41
C VAL A 8 -4.25 -15.94 -7.44
N MET A 9 -4.80 -14.76 -7.18
CA MET A 9 -5.65 -14.02 -8.11
C MET A 9 -4.84 -12.92 -8.80
N ARG A 10 -4.96 -12.83 -10.12
CA ARG A 10 -4.40 -11.74 -10.94
C ARG A 10 -5.48 -11.08 -11.75
N VAL A 11 -5.40 -9.77 -11.86
CA VAL A 11 -6.32 -8.99 -12.70
C VAL A 11 -5.49 -8.12 -13.65
N HIS A 12 -5.78 -8.21 -14.92
CA HIS A 12 -5.28 -7.32 -15.97
C HIS A 12 -6.48 -6.68 -16.66
N ASP A 13 -6.60 -5.38 -16.60
CA ASP A 13 -7.79 -4.66 -17.03
C ASP A 13 -9.06 -5.28 -16.40
N HIS A 14 -9.91 -5.92 -17.18
CA HIS A 14 -11.14 -6.58 -16.72
C HIS A 14 -11.05 -8.11 -16.72
N HIS A 15 -9.87 -8.66 -17.01
CA HIS A 15 -9.64 -10.09 -17.02
C HIS A 15 -9.09 -10.57 -15.69
N VAL A 16 -9.81 -11.46 -15.03
CA VAL A 16 -9.44 -12.08 -13.74
C VAL A 16 -9.02 -13.51 -13.97
N SER A 17 -7.83 -13.88 -13.53
CA SER A 17 -7.36 -15.26 -13.48
C SER A 17 -7.06 -15.71 -12.06
N ILE A 18 -7.40 -16.95 -11.72
CA ILE A 18 -7.10 -17.59 -10.45
C ILE A 18 -6.25 -18.82 -10.71
N THR A 19 -5.11 -18.88 -10.08
CA THR A 19 -4.22 -20.05 -10.13
C THR A 19 -4.19 -20.74 -8.77
N VAL A 20 -4.21 -22.09 -8.80
CA VAL A 20 -3.98 -22.93 -7.61
C VAL A 20 -2.77 -23.80 -7.89
N ASP A 21 -1.77 -23.77 -7.02
CA ASP A 21 -0.50 -24.47 -7.19
C ASP A 21 0.17 -24.19 -8.56
N GLY A 22 0.00 -22.97 -9.07
CA GLY A 22 0.57 -22.51 -10.34
C GLY A 22 -0.24 -22.93 -11.58
N VAL A 23 -1.35 -23.65 -11.42
CA VAL A 23 -2.25 -24.02 -12.52
C VAL A 23 -3.46 -23.10 -12.51
N GLU A 24 -3.81 -22.52 -13.66
CA GLU A 24 -5.01 -21.70 -13.81
C GLU A 24 -6.25 -22.59 -13.65
N THR A 25 -7.09 -22.23 -12.69
CA THR A 25 -8.33 -22.97 -12.35
C THR A 25 -9.58 -22.19 -12.72
N GLU A 26 -9.49 -20.86 -12.73
CA GLU A 26 -10.60 -19.98 -13.10
C GLU A 26 -10.08 -18.84 -13.96
N SER A 27 -10.88 -18.44 -14.95
CA SER A 27 -10.59 -17.33 -15.87
C SER A 27 -11.91 -16.63 -16.22
N HIS A 28 -12.02 -15.34 -15.96
CA HIS A 28 -13.27 -14.58 -16.10
C HIS A 28 -13.01 -13.18 -16.66
N ASP A 29 -13.83 -12.78 -17.62
CA ASP A 29 -13.95 -11.37 -17.98
C ASP A 29 -15.10 -10.75 -17.19
N VAL A 30 -14.82 -9.70 -16.43
CA VAL A 30 -15.78 -9.10 -15.48
C VAL A 30 -15.89 -7.59 -15.72
N GLU A 31 -17.08 -7.05 -15.47
CA GLU A 31 -17.30 -5.60 -15.59
C GLU A 31 -16.61 -4.85 -14.41
N ASP A 32 -16.66 -5.43 -13.22
CA ASP A 32 -16.10 -4.84 -12.00
C ASP A 32 -15.19 -5.82 -11.27
N PRO A 33 -13.87 -5.73 -11.49
CA PRO A 33 -12.90 -6.57 -10.80
C PRO A 33 -12.90 -6.44 -9.27
N LEU A 34 -13.21 -5.26 -8.73
CA LEU A 34 -13.26 -5.05 -7.28
C LEU A 34 -14.45 -5.80 -6.65
N ALA A 35 -15.61 -5.80 -7.33
CA ALA A 35 -16.77 -6.61 -6.89
C ALA A 35 -16.47 -8.11 -6.99
N PHE A 36 -15.70 -8.53 -8.01
CA PHE A 36 -15.25 -9.91 -8.11
C PHE A 36 -14.38 -10.32 -6.92
N VAL A 37 -13.44 -9.47 -6.49
CA VAL A 37 -12.60 -9.72 -5.30
C VAL A 37 -13.47 -9.92 -4.06
N GLU A 38 -14.52 -9.13 -3.87
CA GLU A 38 -15.45 -9.31 -2.74
C GLU A 38 -16.21 -10.63 -2.82
N THR A 39 -16.74 -10.96 -4.00
CA THR A 39 -17.42 -12.22 -4.23
C THR A 39 -16.49 -13.42 -4.00
N PHE A 40 -15.24 -13.31 -4.42
CA PHE A 40 -14.22 -14.33 -4.17
C PHE A 40 -13.93 -14.46 -2.68
N LYS A 41 -13.72 -13.33 -1.97
CA LYS A 41 -13.50 -13.32 -0.52
C LYS A 41 -14.68 -13.96 0.23
N ALA A 42 -15.92 -13.72 -0.20
CA ALA A 42 -17.13 -14.28 0.41
C ALA A 42 -17.24 -15.82 0.32
N ARG A 43 -16.40 -16.48 -0.51
CA ARG A 43 -16.29 -17.95 -0.54
C ARG A 43 -15.69 -18.53 0.75
N TYR A 44 -14.99 -17.68 1.52
CA TYR A 44 -14.30 -18.07 2.76
C TYR A 44 -15.09 -17.58 3.97
N ASN A 45 -15.55 -18.51 4.78
CA ASN A 45 -16.24 -18.21 6.03
C ASN A 45 -15.37 -18.68 7.21
N VAL A 46 -14.57 -17.77 7.75
CA VAL A 46 -13.61 -18.06 8.82
C VAL A 46 -14.13 -17.49 10.12
N PRO A 47 -14.24 -18.31 11.20
CA PRO A 47 -14.76 -17.83 12.48
C PRO A 47 -13.76 -16.87 13.14
N THR A 48 -14.30 -15.83 13.81
CA THR A 48 -13.51 -14.98 14.69
C THR A 48 -13.21 -15.71 15.99
N ILE A 49 -11.94 -15.89 16.29
CA ILE A 49 -11.47 -16.57 17.51
C ILE A 49 -10.83 -15.55 18.43
N ALA A 50 -11.36 -15.41 19.65
CA ALA A 50 -10.81 -14.50 20.65
C ALA A 50 -9.35 -14.85 20.97
N GLY A 51 -8.48 -13.83 21.07
CA GLY A 51 -7.07 -13.99 21.37
C GLY A 51 -6.17 -14.27 20.17
N LEU A 52 -6.70 -14.47 18.97
CA LEU A 52 -5.91 -14.46 17.74
C LEU A 52 -5.57 -13.02 17.31
N PRO A 53 -4.45 -12.84 16.61
CA PRO A 53 -4.13 -11.57 15.95
C PRO A 53 -5.22 -11.14 14.97
N ARG A 54 -5.36 -9.83 14.75
CA ARG A 54 -6.32 -9.24 13.81
C ARG A 54 -6.21 -9.83 12.39
N PHE A 55 -5.00 -10.03 11.93
CA PHE A 55 -4.74 -10.76 10.69
C PHE A 55 -4.37 -12.20 11.02
N ASN A 56 -5.29 -13.10 10.81
CA ASN A 56 -5.13 -14.55 10.99
C ASN A 56 -5.30 -15.34 9.69
N GLY A 57 -5.35 -14.63 8.56
CA GLY A 57 -5.55 -15.12 7.20
C GLY A 57 -6.39 -14.13 6.41
N GLY A 58 -6.38 -14.25 5.09
CA GLY A 58 -7.09 -13.33 4.21
C GLY A 58 -6.49 -13.23 2.83
N LEU A 59 -6.92 -12.22 2.08
CA LEU A 59 -6.33 -11.83 0.82
C LEU A 59 -5.22 -10.82 1.08
N VAL A 60 -4.02 -11.08 0.57
CA VAL A 60 -2.83 -10.24 0.77
C VAL A 60 -2.21 -9.92 -0.57
N GLY A 61 -1.88 -8.65 -0.81
CA GLY A 61 -1.23 -8.26 -2.05
C GLY A 61 -1.35 -6.76 -2.32
N TYR A 62 -1.65 -6.41 -3.57
CA TYR A 62 -1.76 -5.01 -3.95
C TYR A 62 -2.90 -4.75 -4.93
N PHE A 63 -3.36 -3.50 -4.92
CA PHE A 63 -4.20 -2.85 -5.91
C PHE A 63 -3.37 -1.74 -6.54
N GLY A 64 -3.12 -1.81 -7.83
CA GLY A 64 -2.37 -0.79 -8.56
C GLY A 64 -3.10 0.54 -8.63
N TYR A 65 -2.38 1.60 -9.01
CA TYR A 65 -2.94 2.95 -9.19
C TYR A 65 -4.15 2.95 -10.13
N ASP A 66 -4.07 2.21 -11.21
CA ASP A 66 -5.10 2.17 -12.24
C ASP A 66 -6.40 1.47 -11.84
N CYS A 67 -6.44 0.83 -10.64
CA CYS A 67 -7.70 0.31 -10.09
C CYS A 67 -8.75 1.40 -9.86
N VAL A 68 -8.34 2.67 -9.76
CA VAL A 68 -9.26 3.81 -9.71
C VAL A 68 -10.15 3.88 -10.95
N ARG A 69 -9.73 3.37 -12.11
CA ARG A 69 -10.49 3.38 -13.35
C ARG A 69 -11.71 2.47 -13.32
N TYR A 70 -11.72 1.47 -12.45
CA TYR A 70 -12.91 0.64 -12.20
C TYR A 70 -14.01 1.43 -11.48
N VAL A 71 -13.64 2.49 -10.77
CA VAL A 71 -14.55 3.35 -10.00
C VAL A 71 -14.87 4.64 -10.76
N GLU A 72 -13.85 5.34 -11.24
CA GLU A 72 -13.96 6.65 -11.88
C GLU A 72 -13.95 6.50 -13.42
N LYS A 73 -15.11 6.18 -13.98
CA LYS A 73 -15.27 5.94 -15.44
C LYS A 73 -14.82 7.11 -16.32
N ARG A 74 -14.77 8.33 -15.77
CA ARG A 74 -14.30 9.54 -16.48
C ARG A 74 -12.85 9.44 -16.92
N LEU A 75 -12.00 8.71 -16.18
CA LEU A 75 -10.59 8.52 -16.53
C LEU A 75 -10.42 7.60 -17.76
N GLY A 76 -11.41 6.75 -18.07
CA GLY A 76 -11.30 5.82 -19.18
C GLY A 76 -10.13 4.85 -19.06
N LYS A 77 -9.64 4.35 -20.18
CA LYS A 77 -8.45 3.51 -20.25
C LYS A 77 -7.18 4.38 -20.11
N CYS A 78 -6.17 3.87 -19.38
CA CYS A 78 -4.88 4.56 -19.27
C CYS A 78 -4.28 4.79 -20.66
N PRO A 79 -3.95 6.04 -21.05
CA PRO A 79 -3.40 6.34 -22.37
C PRO A 79 -1.94 5.95 -22.50
N ASN A 80 -1.25 5.76 -21.36
CA ASN A 80 0.20 5.61 -21.30
C ASN A 80 0.64 4.16 -21.45
N PRO A 81 1.80 3.90 -22.10
CA PRO A 81 2.35 2.55 -22.23
C PRO A 81 2.66 1.93 -20.86
N ASP A 82 2.51 0.62 -20.78
CA ASP A 82 2.85 -0.18 -19.59
C ASP A 82 4.12 -1.01 -19.82
N PRO A 83 5.31 -0.47 -19.54
CA PRO A 83 6.56 -1.21 -19.73
C PRO A 83 6.81 -2.27 -18.65
N LEU A 84 6.05 -2.29 -17.55
CA LEU A 84 6.19 -3.31 -16.50
C LEU A 84 5.32 -4.54 -16.77
N GLY A 85 4.14 -4.36 -17.34
CA GLY A 85 3.20 -5.43 -17.62
C GLY A 85 2.74 -6.21 -16.37
N VAL A 86 2.79 -5.57 -15.20
CA VAL A 86 2.34 -6.22 -13.95
C VAL A 86 0.82 -6.14 -13.84
N PRO A 87 0.17 -7.12 -13.15
CA PRO A 87 -1.27 -7.07 -12.93
C PRO A 87 -1.73 -5.75 -12.26
N ASP A 88 -2.93 -5.29 -12.59
CA ASP A 88 -3.56 -4.16 -11.88
C ASP A 88 -3.93 -4.54 -10.44
N ILE A 89 -4.33 -5.81 -10.22
CA ILE A 89 -4.54 -6.38 -8.89
C ILE A 89 -3.82 -7.72 -8.82
N LEU A 90 -3.08 -7.95 -7.74
CA LEU A 90 -2.54 -9.26 -7.43
C LEU A 90 -2.76 -9.57 -5.95
N LEU A 91 -3.53 -10.62 -5.68
CA LEU A 91 -3.88 -11.05 -4.34
C LEU A 91 -3.54 -12.53 -4.13
N MET A 92 -2.91 -12.82 -3.02
CA MET A 92 -2.63 -14.17 -2.54
C MET A 92 -3.63 -14.55 -1.46
N VAL A 93 -4.14 -15.77 -1.49
CA VAL A 93 -4.91 -16.35 -0.38
C VAL A 93 -3.93 -16.81 0.68
N SER A 94 -3.92 -16.12 1.80
CA SER A 94 -3.06 -16.44 2.93
C SER A 94 -3.82 -17.32 3.91
N ASP A 95 -3.62 -18.61 3.82
CA ASP A 95 -4.21 -19.66 4.66
C ASP A 95 -3.25 -20.15 5.76
N ALA A 96 -1.99 -19.74 5.69
CA ALA A 96 -0.98 -20.02 6.70
C ALA A 96 -0.16 -18.75 6.99
N VAL A 97 -0.10 -18.36 8.26
CA VAL A 97 0.59 -17.14 8.71
C VAL A 97 1.39 -17.36 9.98
N VAL A 98 2.51 -16.64 10.09
CA VAL A 98 3.24 -16.48 11.34
C VAL A 98 3.17 -15.01 11.75
N VAL A 99 2.61 -14.75 12.92
CA VAL A 99 2.47 -13.41 13.48
C VAL A 99 3.41 -13.27 14.68
N PHE A 100 4.26 -12.24 14.65
CA PHE A 100 5.09 -11.86 15.78
C PHE A 100 4.42 -10.69 16.49
N ASP A 101 3.92 -10.96 17.70
CA ASP A 101 3.41 -9.94 18.62
C ASP A 101 4.59 -9.44 19.45
N ASN A 102 5.20 -8.36 19.03
CA ASN A 102 6.36 -7.79 19.74
C ASN A 102 5.98 -7.17 21.08
N LEU A 103 4.72 -6.75 21.24
CA LEU A 103 4.25 -6.17 22.52
C LEU A 103 4.07 -7.26 23.58
N ALA A 104 3.45 -8.36 23.21
CA ALA A 104 3.25 -9.49 24.12
C ALA A 104 4.44 -10.47 24.17
N GLY A 105 5.45 -10.29 23.30
CA GLY A 105 6.58 -11.20 23.17
C GLY A 105 6.18 -12.61 22.73
N LYS A 106 5.14 -12.72 21.89
CA LYS A 106 4.57 -14.00 21.45
C LYS A 106 4.68 -14.17 19.93
N MET A 107 4.75 -15.42 19.53
CA MET A 107 4.63 -15.81 18.13
C MET A 107 3.39 -16.70 17.96
N HIS A 108 2.54 -16.36 17.00
CA HIS A 108 1.40 -17.18 16.62
C HIS A 108 1.67 -17.82 15.26
N ALA A 109 1.62 -19.14 15.21
CA ALA A 109 1.59 -19.90 13.95
C ALA A 109 0.15 -20.34 13.71
N ILE A 110 -0.43 -19.92 12.61
CA ILE A 110 -1.84 -20.13 12.28
C ILE A 110 -1.93 -20.83 10.92
N VAL A 111 -2.70 -21.88 10.87
CA VAL A 111 -3.03 -22.62 9.64
C VAL A 111 -4.55 -22.74 9.57
N LEU A 112 -5.14 -22.32 8.47
CA LEU A 112 -6.56 -22.50 8.20
C LEU A 112 -6.77 -23.84 7.50
N ALA A 113 -7.83 -24.55 7.87
CA ALA A 113 -8.22 -25.81 7.28
C ALA A 113 -9.66 -25.73 6.79
N ASP A 114 -9.95 -26.32 5.64
CA ASP A 114 -11.29 -26.38 5.07
C ASP A 114 -12.07 -27.56 5.68
N PRO A 115 -13.09 -27.32 6.52
CA PRO A 115 -13.83 -28.37 7.21
C PRO A 115 -14.66 -29.26 6.29
N SER A 116 -14.79 -28.89 5.01
CA SER A 116 -15.46 -29.75 4.02
C SER A 116 -14.63 -30.96 3.61
N GLN A 117 -13.33 -30.93 3.85
CA GLN A 117 -12.42 -32.04 3.58
C GLN A 117 -12.47 -33.06 4.74
N ALA A 118 -12.54 -34.35 4.41
CA ALA A 118 -12.73 -35.42 5.41
C ALA A 118 -11.64 -35.48 6.49
N ASP A 119 -10.39 -35.12 6.14
CA ASP A 119 -9.19 -35.16 6.97
C ASP A 119 -8.58 -33.75 7.21
N ALA A 120 -9.43 -32.71 7.15
CA ALA A 120 -9.02 -31.33 7.26
C ALA A 120 -8.24 -31.02 8.54
N PHE A 121 -8.67 -31.59 9.66
CA PHE A 121 -8.03 -31.38 10.96
C PHE A 121 -6.63 -32.02 11.00
N GLU A 122 -6.50 -33.25 10.57
CA GLU A 122 -5.25 -33.99 10.50
C GLU A 122 -4.25 -33.30 9.54
N GLN A 123 -4.71 -32.87 8.37
CA GLN A 123 -3.89 -32.13 7.42
C GLN A 123 -3.48 -30.76 7.98
N GLY A 124 -4.39 -30.06 8.64
CA GLY A 124 -4.12 -28.78 9.32
C GLY A 124 -3.07 -28.94 10.42
N GLN A 125 -3.18 -29.98 11.26
CA GLN A 125 -2.20 -30.29 12.29
C GLN A 125 -0.82 -30.65 11.68
N ALA A 126 -0.79 -31.47 10.66
CA ALA A 126 0.45 -31.83 9.96
C ALA A 126 1.14 -30.59 9.36
N SER A 127 0.37 -29.71 8.73
CA SER A 127 0.88 -28.45 8.17
C SER A 127 1.42 -27.52 9.26
N LEU A 128 0.72 -27.39 10.39
CA LEU A 128 1.17 -26.60 11.54
C LEU A 128 2.46 -27.18 12.14
N GLN A 129 2.55 -28.50 12.28
CA GLN A 129 3.74 -29.17 12.80
C GLN A 129 4.94 -28.96 11.87
N ALA A 130 4.76 -29.11 10.55
CA ALA A 130 5.80 -28.88 9.56
C ALA A 130 6.29 -27.41 9.59
N LEU A 131 5.37 -26.45 9.78
CA LEU A 131 5.69 -25.04 9.96
C LEU A 131 6.53 -24.80 11.21
N LEU A 132 6.14 -25.38 12.35
CA LEU A 132 6.88 -25.26 13.62
C LEU A 132 8.28 -25.88 13.52
N GLU A 133 8.42 -27.04 12.85
CA GLU A 133 9.72 -27.66 12.61
C GLU A 133 10.61 -26.77 11.74
N LYS A 134 10.06 -26.17 10.68
CA LYS A 134 10.77 -25.21 9.83
C LYS A 134 11.24 -23.98 10.61
N LEU A 135 10.42 -23.46 11.50
CA LEU A 135 10.77 -22.30 12.35
C LEU A 135 11.86 -22.63 13.39
N ARG A 136 12.00 -23.90 13.78
CA ARG A 136 13.05 -24.39 14.70
C ARG A 136 14.39 -24.69 14.02
N GLN A 137 14.40 -24.79 12.68
CA GLN A 137 15.63 -25.07 11.96
C GLN A 137 16.66 -23.93 12.14
N PRO A 138 17.94 -24.26 12.35
CA PRO A 138 18.96 -23.24 12.43
C PRO A 138 19.08 -22.49 11.11
N ILE A 139 19.11 -21.18 11.19
CA ILE A 139 19.30 -20.33 10.02
C ILE A 139 20.80 -20.39 9.64
N THR A 140 21.10 -20.80 8.41
CA THR A 140 22.45 -20.61 7.87
C THR A 140 22.70 -19.10 7.77
N PRO A 141 23.67 -18.56 8.51
CA PRO A 141 23.97 -17.13 8.45
C PRO A 141 24.29 -16.75 7.00
N ARG A 142 23.46 -15.90 6.38
CA ARG A 142 23.90 -15.24 5.16
C ARG A 142 25.03 -14.31 5.52
N ARG A 143 26.07 -14.24 4.68
CA ARG A 143 27.13 -13.25 4.86
C ARG A 143 26.49 -11.89 5.04
N GLY A 144 26.79 -11.20 6.13
CA GLY A 144 26.38 -9.82 6.33
C GLY A 144 26.90 -8.93 5.20
N LEU A 145 26.28 -7.78 5.00
CA LEU A 145 26.80 -6.75 4.13
C LEU A 145 28.23 -6.46 4.58
N ASP A 146 29.20 -6.70 3.68
CA ASP A 146 30.59 -6.32 3.91
C ASP A 146 30.73 -4.82 3.65
N LEU A 147 30.50 -4.03 4.68
CA LEU A 147 30.62 -2.57 4.63
C LEU A 147 32.06 -2.09 4.45
N SER A 148 33.05 -2.98 4.52
CA SER A 148 34.46 -2.65 4.26
C SER A 148 34.78 -2.59 2.77
N ARG A 149 33.91 -3.14 1.91
CA ARG A 149 34.07 -3.01 0.47
C ARG A 149 33.71 -1.60 0.04
N PRO A 150 34.53 -0.94 -0.78
CA PRO A 150 34.14 0.29 -1.42
C PRO A 150 32.83 0.03 -2.19
N PRO A 151 31.89 0.99 -2.21
CA PRO A 151 30.72 0.85 -3.04
C PRO A 151 31.15 0.53 -4.47
N ALA A 152 30.45 -0.37 -5.13
CA ALA A 152 30.55 -0.51 -6.57
C ALA A 152 30.34 0.87 -7.20
N ALA A 153 30.84 1.08 -8.41
CA ALA A 153 30.61 2.34 -9.14
C ALA A 153 29.14 2.71 -9.03
N ASP A 154 28.85 4.01 -8.91
CA ASP A 154 27.51 4.52 -8.76
C ASP A 154 26.58 3.90 -9.81
N PRO A 155 25.41 3.39 -9.41
CA PRO A 155 24.51 2.75 -10.34
C PRO A 155 24.01 3.76 -11.37
N ILE A 156 23.96 3.35 -12.64
CA ILE A 156 23.38 4.16 -13.71
C ILE A 156 21.88 4.00 -13.64
N PHE A 157 21.18 5.05 -13.21
CA PHE A 157 19.74 5.12 -13.24
C PHE A 157 19.21 5.47 -14.63
N ARG A 158 18.16 4.79 -15.05
CA ARG A 158 17.38 5.13 -16.24
C ARG A 158 16.04 5.68 -15.77
N SER A 159 15.81 6.97 -16.03
CA SER A 159 14.51 7.60 -15.73
C SER A 159 13.50 7.38 -16.87
N SER A 160 12.22 7.30 -16.52
CA SER A 160 11.13 7.36 -17.51
C SER A 160 10.90 8.75 -18.07
N PHE A 161 11.36 9.80 -17.39
CA PHE A 161 11.38 11.19 -17.81
C PHE A 161 12.82 11.64 -18.09
N THR A 162 13.04 12.50 -19.08
CA THR A 162 14.23 13.35 -19.09
C THR A 162 14.04 14.49 -18.09
N GLN A 163 15.12 15.10 -17.63
CA GLN A 163 15.03 16.24 -16.71
C GLN A 163 14.19 17.38 -17.33
N ASP A 164 14.51 17.75 -18.58
CA ASP A 164 13.84 18.83 -19.30
C ASP A 164 12.33 18.54 -19.49
N ASP A 165 11.96 17.29 -19.79
CA ASP A 165 10.55 16.92 -19.94
C ASP A 165 9.79 17.00 -18.60
N TYR A 166 10.44 16.57 -17.51
CA TYR A 166 9.86 16.64 -16.18
C TYR A 166 9.64 18.10 -15.72
N GLU A 167 10.65 18.96 -15.95
CA GLU A 167 10.56 20.39 -15.64
C GLU A 167 9.45 21.07 -16.46
N ARG A 168 9.32 20.75 -17.76
CA ARG A 168 8.21 21.23 -18.59
C ARG A 168 6.83 20.74 -18.09
N ALA A 169 6.74 19.49 -17.65
CA ALA A 169 5.51 18.97 -17.07
C ALA A 169 5.13 19.73 -15.80
N VAL A 170 6.10 20.07 -14.93
CA VAL A 170 5.88 20.87 -13.73
C VAL A 170 5.40 22.29 -14.11
N ASP A 171 5.98 22.91 -15.13
CA ASP A 171 5.55 24.24 -15.58
C ASP A 171 4.12 24.22 -16.16
N THR A 172 3.78 23.19 -16.94
CA THR A 172 2.39 22.97 -17.42
C THR A 172 1.42 22.80 -16.24
N ILE A 173 1.79 22.06 -15.19
CA ILE A 173 0.96 21.92 -13.99
C ILE A 173 0.74 23.28 -13.31
N LYS A 174 1.78 24.14 -13.21
CA LYS A 174 1.63 25.49 -12.67
C LYS A 174 0.65 26.33 -13.48
N GLU A 175 0.62 26.18 -14.80
CA GLU A 175 -0.36 26.85 -15.66
C GLU A 175 -1.79 26.37 -15.36
N TYR A 176 -2.01 25.06 -15.19
CA TYR A 176 -3.31 24.51 -14.74
C TYR A 176 -3.73 25.05 -13.36
N ILE A 177 -2.80 25.18 -12.43
CA ILE A 177 -3.08 25.76 -11.11
C ILE A 177 -3.49 27.24 -11.25
N LEU A 178 -2.77 28.03 -12.04
CA LEU A 178 -3.08 29.44 -12.30
C LEU A 178 -4.42 29.61 -13.01
N ALA A 179 -4.79 28.68 -13.89
CA ALA A 179 -6.09 28.65 -14.56
C ALA A 179 -7.25 28.23 -13.64
N GLY A 180 -6.96 27.72 -12.45
CA GLY A 180 -7.97 27.29 -11.48
C GLY A 180 -8.48 25.86 -11.69
N ASP A 181 -7.81 25.06 -12.52
CA ASP A 181 -8.19 23.67 -12.80
C ASP A 181 -7.92 22.75 -11.59
N CYS A 182 -6.86 23.02 -10.85
CA CYS A 182 -6.46 22.24 -9.68
C CYS A 182 -5.72 23.11 -8.67
N MET A 183 -5.59 22.60 -7.45
CA MET A 183 -4.78 23.21 -6.38
C MET A 183 -3.40 22.55 -6.28
N GLN A 184 -3.33 21.24 -6.54
CA GLN A 184 -2.12 20.44 -6.49
C GLN A 184 -2.20 19.29 -7.49
N VAL A 185 -1.08 18.99 -8.15
CA VAL A 185 -0.87 17.75 -8.90
C VAL A 185 0.49 17.19 -8.53
N VAL A 186 0.57 15.89 -8.28
CA VAL A 186 1.80 15.19 -7.90
C VAL A 186 2.28 14.34 -9.06
N PRO A 187 3.13 14.87 -9.96
CA PRO A 187 3.71 14.09 -11.04
C PRO A 187 4.76 13.13 -10.50
N SER A 188 4.95 12.01 -11.17
CA SER A 188 5.95 11.01 -10.80
C SER A 188 6.85 10.64 -11.96
N GLN A 189 8.05 10.15 -11.62
CA GLN A 189 8.95 9.51 -12.55
C GLN A 189 9.38 8.14 -12.02
N ARG A 190 9.65 7.20 -12.94
CA ARG A 190 10.19 5.89 -12.60
C ARG A 190 11.68 5.87 -12.85
N MET A 191 12.44 5.56 -11.80
CA MET A 191 13.85 5.28 -11.89
C MET A 191 14.09 3.76 -11.99
N SER A 192 14.89 3.32 -12.94
CA SER A 192 15.20 1.91 -13.16
C SER A 192 16.71 1.68 -13.07
N ILE A 193 17.08 0.55 -12.50
CA ILE A 193 18.47 0.15 -12.28
C ILE A 193 18.62 -1.35 -12.48
N ASP A 194 19.77 -1.80 -12.96
CA ASP A 194 20.10 -3.22 -13.01
C ASP A 194 20.35 -3.74 -11.58
N PHE A 195 19.55 -4.69 -11.14
CA PHE A 195 19.59 -5.22 -9.78
C PHE A 195 19.99 -6.68 -9.79
N LYS A 196 21.10 -7.01 -9.10
CA LYS A 196 21.70 -8.36 -9.08
C LYS A 196 21.63 -9.06 -7.72
N ALA A 197 21.31 -8.32 -6.65
CA ALA A 197 21.18 -8.90 -5.32
C ALA A 197 19.86 -9.67 -5.16
N ALA A 198 19.76 -10.52 -4.13
CA ALA A 198 18.49 -11.13 -3.82
C ALA A 198 17.48 -10.06 -3.34
N PRO A 199 16.23 -10.08 -3.83
CA PRO A 199 15.23 -9.06 -3.45
C PRO A 199 15.02 -8.93 -1.95
N ILE A 200 15.15 -10.02 -1.19
CA ILE A 200 15.05 -10.00 0.28
C ILE A 200 16.19 -9.20 0.94
N ASP A 201 17.36 -9.11 0.30
CA ASP A 201 18.47 -8.33 0.84
C ASP A 201 18.20 -6.83 0.65
N LEU A 202 17.49 -6.43 -0.41
CA LEU A 202 16.98 -5.06 -0.56
C LEU A 202 16.01 -4.72 0.58
N TYR A 203 15.05 -5.60 0.87
CA TYR A 203 14.13 -5.40 2.00
C TYR A 203 14.87 -5.25 3.34
N ARG A 204 15.89 -6.10 3.57
CA ARG A 204 16.69 -6.04 4.80
C ARG A 204 17.49 -4.75 4.91
N ALA A 205 18.07 -4.28 3.80
CA ALA A 205 18.78 -3.01 3.75
C ALA A 205 17.80 -1.85 4.01
N LEU A 206 16.66 -1.83 3.33
CA LEU A 206 15.63 -0.82 3.51
C LEU A 206 15.13 -0.75 4.97
N ARG A 207 14.94 -1.90 5.61
CA ARG A 207 14.56 -1.99 7.03
C ARG A 207 15.60 -1.39 7.97
N CYS A 208 16.88 -1.43 7.61
CA CYS A 208 17.95 -0.83 8.41
C CYS A 208 18.07 0.67 8.19
N PHE A 209 17.94 1.14 6.94
CA PHE A 209 18.18 2.53 6.57
C PHE A 209 16.93 3.42 6.73
N ASN A 210 15.76 2.89 6.45
CA ASN A 210 14.50 3.64 6.49
C ASN A 210 13.35 2.78 7.05
N PRO A 211 13.40 2.40 8.33
CA PRO A 211 12.30 1.68 8.95
C PRO A 211 11.06 2.57 9.05
N THR A 212 9.93 2.06 8.56
CA THR A 212 8.63 2.72 8.64
C THR A 212 7.57 1.77 9.21
N PRO A 213 6.40 2.27 9.64
CA PRO A 213 5.35 1.42 10.20
C PRO A 213 4.83 0.36 9.22
N TYR A 214 4.87 0.64 7.91
CA TYR A 214 4.32 -0.23 6.87
C TYR A 214 5.40 -0.70 5.91
N MET A 215 6.20 -1.66 6.38
CA MET A 215 7.20 -2.31 5.54
C MET A 215 6.65 -3.61 4.97
N TYR A 216 6.89 -3.85 3.70
CA TYR A 216 6.42 -5.05 3.02
C TYR A 216 7.45 -5.64 2.07
N PHE A 217 7.38 -6.95 1.92
CA PHE A 217 8.11 -7.74 0.95
C PHE A 217 7.16 -8.78 0.37
N PHE A 218 6.76 -8.59 -0.87
CA PHE A 218 5.94 -9.56 -1.59
C PHE A 218 6.80 -10.32 -2.61
N ASN A 219 6.69 -11.63 -2.56
CA ASN A 219 7.26 -12.53 -3.55
C ASN A 219 6.12 -13.15 -4.34
N PHE A 220 5.96 -12.73 -5.59
CA PHE A 220 4.90 -13.22 -6.47
C PHE A 220 5.41 -14.28 -7.47
N GLY A 221 6.66 -14.72 -7.30
CA GLY A 221 7.33 -15.70 -8.15
C GLY A 221 8.14 -15.04 -9.25
N ASP A 222 7.48 -14.48 -10.22
CA ASP A 222 8.03 -13.81 -11.40
C ASP A 222 8.57 -12.39 -11.10
N PHE A 223 7.99 -11.70 -10.13
CA PHE A 223 8.48 -10.41 -9.65
C PHE A 223 8.27 -10.24 -8.14
N HIS A 224 8.89 -9.18 -7.60
CA HIS A 224 8.79 -8.84 -6.18
C HIS A 224 8.36 -7.39 -6.02
N VAL A 225 7.61 -7.12 -4.95
CA VAL A 225 7.31 -5.75 -4.52
C VAL A 225 7.89 -5.55 -3.13
N VAL A 226 8.79 -4.57 -3.02
CA VAL A 226 9.49 -4.24 -1.77
C VAL A 226 9.23 -2.78 -1.46
N GLY A 227 8.79 -2.48 -0.24
CA GLY A 227 8.49 -1.11 0.12
C GLY A 227 8.59 -0.81 1.60
N SER A 228 8.67 0.49 1.86
CA SER A 228 8.68 1.10 3.18
C SER A 228 7.80 2.34 3.09
N SER A 229 6.57 2.26 3.60
CA SER A 229 5.59 3.36 3.55
C SER A 229 5.36 3.93 4.95
N PRO A 230 5.37 5.25 5.11
CA PRO A 230 5.02 5.89 6.37
C PRO A 230 3.51 6.01 6.55
N GLU A 231 2.74 5.95 5.47
CA GLU A 231 1.34 6.35 5.42
C GLU A 231 0.40 5.16 5.25
N VAL A 232 -0.68 5.13 6.02
CA VAL A 232 -1.82 4.24 5.80
C VAL A 232 -2.78 4.91 4.82
N LEU A 233 -3.08 4.24 3.70
CA LEU A 233 -4.10 4.72 2.77
C LEU A 233 -5.47 4.71 3.44
N VAL A 234 -5.90 3.54 3.91
CA VAL A 234 -7.16 3.35 4.64
C VAL A 234 -7.06 2.12 5.54
N ARG A 235 -7.65 2.21 6.72
CA ARG A 235 -7.89 1.09 7.61
C ARG A 235 -9.38 1.04 7.95
N VAL A 236 -9.97 -0.13 7.82
CA VAL A 236 -11.33 -0.41 8.29
C VAL A 236 -11.26 -1.50 9.34
N GLU A 237 -11.72 -1.21 10.54
CA GLU A 237 -11.68 -2.09 11.67
C GLU A 237 -12.89 -1.84 12.57
N ASP A 238 -13.65 -2.89 12.87
CA ASP A 238 -14.92 -2.78 13.63
C ASP A 238 -15.87 -1.72 13.02
N ASN A 239 -15.97 -1.69 11.69
CA ASN A 239 -16.70 -0.70 10.89
C ASN A 239 -16.22 0.76 11.07
N LEU A 240 -15.08 1.00 11.72
CA LEU A 240 -14.45 2.31 11.80
C LEU A 240 -13.44 2.47 10.66
N ILE A 241 -13.69 3.44 9.79
CA ILE A 241 -12.76 3.88 8.76
C ILE A 241 -11.76 4.83 9.40
N THR A 242 -10.48 4.65 9.08
CA THR A 242 -9.41 5.54 9.50
C THR A 242 -8.54 5.90 8.30
N VAL A 243 -8.33 7.19 8.10
CA VAL A 243 -7.40 7.78 7.11
C VAL A 243 -6.46 8.72 7.84
N ARG A 244 -5.18 8.64 7.53
CA ARG A 244 -4.17 9.48 8.19
C ARG A 244 -3.37 10.29 7.18
N PRO A 245 -3.86 11.45 6.76
CA PRO A 245 -3.09 12.34 5.88
C PRO A 245 -1.80 12.78 6.57
N ILE A 246 -0.73 12.71 5.80
CA ILE A 246 0.63 13.07 6.20
C ILE A 246 1.17 14.10 5.20
N ALA A 247 1.67 15.23 5.67
CA ALA A 247 2.30 16.25 4.84
C ALA A 247 3.24 17.09 5.68
N GLY A 248 3.99 17.95 5.00
CA GLY A 248 5.00 18.74 5.66
C GLY A 248 6.19 17.92 6.15
N THR A 249 7.39 18.38 5.91
CA THR A 249 8.59 17.60 6.28
C THR A 249 9.70 18.52 6.77
N ARG A 250 10.31 18.14 7.88
CA ARG A 250 11.61 18.68 8.33
C ARG A 250 12.54 17.53 8.69
N PRO A 251 13.86 17.69 8.53
CA PRO A 251 14.82 16.71 9.03
C PRO A 251 14.77 16.66 10.57
N ARG A 252 15.33 15.60 11.14
CA ARG A 252 15.52 15.48 12.58
C ARG A 252 16.65 16.41 13.04
N GLY A 253 16.48 17.07 14.16
CA GLY A 253 17.52 17.86 14.81
C GLY A 253 18.62 16.98 15.41
N ALA A 254 19.86 17.48 15.42
CA ALA A 254 20.98 16.78 16.05
C ALA A 254 20.90 16.78 17.60
N THR A 255 20.18 17.72 18.17
CA THR A 255 19.87 17.81 19.62
C THR A 255 18.37 17.99 19.81
N GLU A 256 17.89 17.81 21.04
CA GLU A 256 16.48 17.97 21.36
C GLU A 256 16.00 19.41 21.08
N GLU A 257 16.82 20.41 21.42
CA GLU A 257 16.50 21.82 21.18
C GLU A 257 16.41 22.13 19.68
N ALA A 258 17.32 21.57 18.87
CA ALA A 258 17.29 21.72 17.42
C ALA A 258 16.07 21.00 16.81
N ASP A 259 15.67 19.85 17.36
CA ASP A 259 14.51 19.09 16.91
C ASP A 259 13.20 19.85 17.21
N LEU A 260 13.09 20.48 18.39
CA LEU A 260 11.96 21.33 18.76
C LEU A 260 11.89 22.62 17.91
N ALA A 261 13.03 23.23 17.60
CA ALA A 261 13.08 24.39 16.72
C ALA A 261 12.61 24.06 15.28
N LEU A 262 12.95 22.88 14.77
CA LEU A 262 12.46 22.42 13.47
C LEU A 262 10.96 22.07 13.49
N GLU A 263 10.43 21.60 14.60
CA GLU A 263 8.99 21.43 14.79
C GLU A 263 8.26 22.77 14.75
N GLU A 264 8.75 23.77 15.47
CA GLU A 264 8.17 25.12 15.49
C GLU A 264 8.22 25.76 14.09
N ASP A 265 9.35 25.62 13.38
CA ASP A 265 9.52 26.07 12.00
C ASP A 265 8.49 25.38 11.07
N LEU A 266 8.31 24.07 11.20
CA LEU A 266 7.34 23.32 10.39
C LEU A 266 5.90 23.76 10.65
N LEU A 267 5.52 23.97 11.91
CA LEU A 267 4.16 24.37 12.30
C LEU A 267 3.87 25.87 12.05
N SER A 268 4.90 26.69 11.81
CA SER A 268 4.76 28.10 11.43
C SER A 268 4.83 28.34 9.92
N ASP A 269 5.09 27.31 9.12
CA ASP A 269 5.16 27.42 7.66
C ASP A 269 3.75 27.42 7.05
N ASP A 270 3.28 28.59 6.62
CA ASP A 270 1.93 28.79 6.06
C ASP A 270 1.66 27.86 4.86
N LYS A 271 2.67 27.57 4.05
CA LYS A 271 2.53 26.67 2.87
C LYS A 271 2.28 25.24 3.32
N GLU A 272 3.09 24.73 4.27
CA GLU A 272 2.96 23.35 4.76
C GLU A 272 1.62 23.18 5.50
N ILE A 273 1.19 24.17 6.27
CA ILE A 273 -0.12 24.20 6.94
C ILE A 273 -1.27 24.19 5.92
N ALA A 274 -1.20 25.03 4.87
CA ALA A 274 -2.24 25.09 3.83
C ALA A 274 -2.34 23.77 3.06
N GLU A 275 -1.20 23.16 2.71
CA GLU A 275 -1.16 21.84 2.08
C GLU A 275 -1.78 20.77 2.97
N HIS A 276 -1.42 20.74 4.24
CA HIS A 276 -1.96 19.77 5.18
C HIS A 276 -3.47 19.93 5.41
N LEU A 277 -3.98 21.16 5.49
CA LEU A 277 -5.42 21.44 5.54
C LEU A 277 -6.15 20.90 4.31
N MET A 278 -5.59 21.07 3.12
CA MET A 278 -6.14 20.54 1.88
C MET A 278 -6.22 18.99 1.93
N LEU A 279 -5.19 18.32 2.43
CA LEU A 279 -5.17 16.85 2.56
C LEU A 279 -6.15 16.37 3.65
N ILE A 280 -6.31 17.09 4.76
CA ILE A 280 -7.37 16.80 5.75
C ILE A 280 -8.75 16.88 5.09
N ASP A 281 -9.01 17.92 4.32
CA ASP A 281 -10.29 18.11 3.65
C ASP A 281 -10.57 17.02 2.61
N LEU A 282 -9.54 16.64 1.84
CA LEU A 282 -9.63 15.52 0.91
C LEU A 282 -9.92 14.21 1.65
N GLY A 283 -9.21 13.92 2.75
CA GLY A 283 -9.45 12.72 3.58
C GLY A 283 -10.85 12.69 4.19
N ARG A 284 -11.36 13.85 4.64
CA ARG A 284 -12.75 13.98 5.13
C ARG A 284 -13.78 13.74 4.03
N ASN A 285 -13.53 14.27 2.83
CA ASN A 285 -14.41 14.07 1.66
C ASN A 285 -14.45 12.60 1.23
N ASP A 286 -13.29 11.98 1.07
CA ASP A 286 -13.16 10.57 0.69
C ASP A 286 -13.82 9.63 1.72
N THR A 287 -13.53 9.84 3.02
CA THR A 287 -14.16 9.09 4.11
C THR A 287 -15.67 9.32 4.14
N GLY A 288 -16.11 10.56 3.90
CA GLY A 288 -17.54 10.95 3.93
C GLY A 288 -18.39 10.25 2.86
N ARG A 289 -17.80 9.85 1.72
CA ARG A 289 -18.50 9.12 0.64
C ARG A 289 -19.11 7.80 1.16
N VAL A 290 -18.44 7.13 2.09
CA VAL A 290 -18.78 5.79 2.58
C VAL A 290 -19.13 5.74 4.07
N SER A 291 -19.10 6.88 4.77
CA SER A 291 -19.43 6.97 6.20
C SER A 291 -20.86 7.38 6.44
N GLU A 292 -21.40 6.96 7.58
CA GLU A 292 -22.68 7.45 8.10
C GLU A 292 -22.65 8.98 8.23
N ILE A 293 -23.79 9.63 7.93
CA ILE A 293 -23.89 11.09 7.98
C ILE A 293 -23.61 11.58 9.40
N GLY A 294 -22.71 12.55 9.51
CA GLY A 294 -22.32 13.16 10.81
C GLY A 294 -21.31 12.34 11.61
N SER A 295 -20.85 11.16 11.11
CA SER A 295 -19.87 10.33 11.81
C SER A 295 -18.41 10.71 11.52
N VAL A 296 -18.14 11.47 10.44
CA VAL A 296 -16.78 11.87 10.08
C VAL A 296 -16.22 12.84 11.10
N LYS A 297 -15.09 12.49 11.70
CA LYS A 297 -14.43 13.27 12.75
C LYS A 297 -12.94 13.42 12.45
N LEU A 298 -12.42 14.58 12.77
CA LEU A 298 -10.98 14.84 12.87
C LEU A 298 -10.58 14.56 14.32
N THR A 299 -9.98 13.43 14.60
CA THR A 299 -9.66 12.98 15.97
C THR A 299 -8.28 13.43 16.43
N GLU A 300 -7.36 13.64 15.49
CA GLU A 300 -6.06 14.29 15.72
C GLU A 300 -5.87 15.34 14.63
N LYS A 301 -5.40 16.52 15.00
CA LYS A 301 -5.19 17.62 14.07
C LYS A 301 -3.76 18.14 14.16
N MET A 302 -3.01 18.04 13.07
CA MET A 302 -1.67 18.64 12.92
C MET A 302 -0.71 18.29 14.06
N VAL A 303 -0.64 17.01 14.43
CA VAL A 303 0.35 16.52 15.38
C VAL A 303 1.66 16.22 14.67
N ILE A 304 2.78 16.45 15.35
CA ILE A 304 4.10 16.10 14.81
C ILE A 304 4.43 14.66 15.14
N GLU A 305 4.64 13.85 14.09
CA GLU A 305 5.20 12.51 14.22
C GLU A 305 6.67 12.50 13.81
N ARG A 306 7.50 11.95 14.70
CA ARG A 306 8.94 11.84 14.51
C ARG A 306 9.32 10.45 14.04
N TYR A 307 9.96 10.40 12.87
CA TYR A 307 10.53 9.19 12.30
C TYR A 307 12.07 9.20 12.45
N SER A 308 12.74 8.19 11.95
CA SER A 308 14.20 8.07 12.12
C SER A 308 14.99 9.26 11.58
N ASN A 309 14.60 9.77 10.40
CA ASN A 309 15.36 10.79 9.67
C ASN A 309 14.60 12.11 9.48
N VAL A 310 13.29 12.10 9.64
CA VAL A 310 12.41 13.22 9.36
C VAL A 310 11.29 13.30 10.39
N MET A 311 10.62 14.46 10.47
CA MET A 311 9.34 14.64 11.14
C MET A 311 8.30 15.12 10.13
N HIS A 312 7.04 14.79 10.37
CA HIS A 312 5.91 15.17 9.53
C HIS A 312 4.76 15.72 10.35
N ILE A 313 3.92 16.54 9.70
CA ILE A 313 2.59 16.89 10.21
C ILE A 313 1.64 15.75 9.86
N VAL A 314 0.92 15.25 10.85
CA VAL A 314 -0.04 14.14 10.69
C VAL A 314 -1.38 14.56 11.29
N SER A 315 -2.45 14.15 10.64
CA SER A 315 -3.81 14.23 11.17
C SER A 315 -4.52 12.90 11.07
N ASN A 316 -5.59 12.73 11.84
CA ASN A 316 -6.34 11.49 11.84
C ASN A 316 -7.83 11.77 11.58
N VAL A 317 -8.35 11.25 10.48
CA VAL A 317 -9.75 11.35 10.08
C VAL A 317 -10.39 9.98 10.27
N THR A 318 -11.52 9.93 10.97
CA THR A 318 -12.28 8.71 11.15
C THR A 318 -13.72 8.88 10.70
N GLY A 319 -14.37 7.77 10.34
CA GLY A 319 -15.79 7.75 10.00
C GLY A 319 -16.39 6.36 10.23
N GLN A 320 -17.64 6.31 10.64
CA GLN A 320 -18.35 5.03 10.79
C GLN A 320 -18.82 4.57 9.41
N LEU A 321 -18.43 3.38 9.00
CA LEU A 321 -18.83 2.80 7.71
C LEU A 321 -20.37 2.63 7.67
N LYS A 322 -21.00 3.07 6.58
CA LYS A 322 -22.44 2.89 6.36
C LYS A 322 -22.82 1.42 6.38
N ALA A 323 -23.99 1.13 6.95
CA ALA A 323 -24.57 -0.21 6.91
C ALA A 323 -24.68 -0.72 5.46
N GLY A 324 -24.25 -1.96 5.24
CA GLY A 324 -24.27 -2.61 3.92
C GLY A 324 -23.04 -2.29 3.04
N LEU A 325 -22.16 -1.38 3.44
CA LEU A 325 -20.87 -1.16 2.79
C LEU A 325 -19.76 -1.99 3.45
N THR A 326 -18.69 -2.19 2.70
CA THR A 326 -17.57 -3.06 3.07
C THR A 326 -16.23 -2.29 3.09
N ALA A 327 -15.17 -2.95 3.52
CA ALA A 327 -13.81 -2.40 3.41
C ALA A 327 -13.39 -2.16 1.95
N MET A 328 -13.96 -2.88 0.98
CA MET A 328 -13.72 -2.64 -0.44
C MET A 328 -14.34 -1.31 -0.89
N ASP A 329 -15.52 -0.96 -0.39
CA ASP A 329 -16.15 0.33 -0.68
C ASP A 329 -15.30 1.48 -0.11
N ALA A 330 -14.69 1.28 1.07
CA ALA A 330 -13.74 2.25 1.62
C ALA A 330 -12.48 2.39 0.73
N LEU A 331 -11.94 1.29 0.22
CA LEU A 331 -10.84 1.33 -0.74
C LEU A 331 -11.25 2.07 -2.03
N ARG A 332 -12.42 1.78 -2.59
CA ARG A 332 -12.98 2.45 -3.79
C ARG A 332 -13.09 3.97 -3.61
N ALA A 333 -13.48 4.42 -2.42
CA ALA A 333 -13.67 5.83 -2.12
C ALA A 333 -12.36 6.60 -1.96
N ILE A 334 -11.31 5.94 -1.48
CA ILE A 334 -10.08 6.59 -1.02
C ILE A 334 -8.94 6.45 -2.02
N LEU A 335 -8.83 5.31 -2.75
CA LEU A 335 -7.76 5.07 -3.73
C LEU A 335 -7.88 6.01 -4.95
N PRO A 336 -6.78 6.62 -5.43
CA PRO A 336 -5.47 6.72 -4.81
C PRO A 336 -5.42 7.78 -3.69
N ALA A 337 -4.33 7.75 -2.89
CA ALA A 337 -4.09 8.79 -1.90
C ALA A 337 -3.93 10.16 -2.56
N GLY A 338 -4.43 11.22 -1.90
CA GLY A 338 -4.26 12.60 -2.36
C GLY A 338 -2.81 13.04 -2.40
N THR A 339 -2.01 12.56 -1.45
CA THR A 339 -0.55 12.79 -1.37
C THR A 339 0.22 12.28 -2.58
N LEU A 340 -0.36 11.37 -3.37
CA LEU A 340 0.24 10.79 -4.58
C LEU A 340 -0.51 11.13 -5.87
N SER A 341 -1.61 11.89 -5.79
CA SER A 341 -2.40 12.33 -6.95
C SER A 341 -2.55 13.84 -7.00
N GLY A 342 -3.31 14.42 -6.10
CA GLY A 342 -3.53 15.86 -6.00
C GLY A 342 -4.98 16.23 -5.67
N ALA A 343 -5.30 17.49 -5.81
CA ALA A 343 -6.60 18.06 -5.47
C ALA A 343 -7.04 19.12 -6.52
N PRO A 344 -8.30 19.04 -7.02
CA PRO A 344 -9.29 17.96 -6.90
C PRO A 344 -8.80 16.64 -7.51
N LYS A 345 -9.05 15.51 -6.84
CA LYS A 345 -8.44 14.21 -7.15
C LYS A 345 -8.59 13.79 -8.62
N ILE A 346 -9.80 13.81 -9.16
CA ILE A 346 -10.07 13.33 -10.54
C ILE A 346 -9.36 14.21 -11.57
N ARG A 347 -9.42 15.55 -11.42
CA ARG A 347 -8.75 16.45 -12.34
C ARG A 347 -7.22 16.31 -12.27
N ALA A 348 -6.67 16.15 -11.08
CA ALA A 348 -5.24 15.88 -10.91
C ALA A 348 -4.82 14.59 -11.62
N MET A 349 -5.63 13.54 -11.56
CA MET A 349 -5.36 12.26 -12.26
C MET A 349 -5.46 12.41 -13.79
N GLU A 350 -6.39 13.22 -14.31
CA GLU A 350 -6.44 13.54 -15.75
C GLU A 350 -5.15 14.21 -16.23
N ILE A 351 -4.65 15.18 -15.43
CA ILE A 351 -3.38 15.88 -15.74
C ILE A 351 -2.18 14.93 -15.64
N ILE A 352 -2.18 14.02 -14.66
CA ILE A 352 -1.16 12.97 -14.53
C ILE A 352 -1.14 12.07 -15.78
N ASP A 353 -2.31 11.64 -16.26
CA ASP A 353 -2.42 10.84 -17.48
C ASP A 353 -1.91 11.58 -18.73
N GLU A 354 -2.11 12.89 -18.79
CA GLU A 354 -1.64 13.74 -19.89
C GLU A 354 -0.12 13.88 -19.90
N LEU A 355 0.51 14.00 -18.74
CA LEU A 355 1.89 14.44 -18.61
C LEU A 355 2.89 13.30 -18.33
N GLU A 356 2.49 12.24 -17.66
CA GLU A 356 3.38 11.12 -17.34
C GLU A 356 3.61 10.24 -18.58
N PRO A 357 4.86 9.82 -18.87
CA PRO A 357 5.17 9.07 -20.08
C PRO A 357 4.85 7.57 -19.99
N VAL A 358 4.56 7.04 -18.81
CA VAL A 358 4.33 5.61 -18.57
C VAL A 358 3.29 5.37 -17.48
N LYS A 359 2.58 4.26 -17.56
CA LYS A 359 1.63 3.77 -16.54
C LYS A 359 2.33 3.59 -15.18
N ARG A 360 1.69 4.02 -14.10
CA ARG A 360 2.25 3.95 -12.73
C ARG A 360 2.39 2.52 -12.21
N GLY A 361 1.45 1.64 -12.54
CA GLY A 361 1.41 0.27 -12.04
C GLY A 361 1.16 0.21 -10.53
N VAL A 362 2.08 -0.40 -9.78
CA VAL A 362 1.95 -0.55 -8.32
C VAL A 362 2.12 0.78 -7.58
N TYR A 363 2.95 1.70 -8.12
CA TYR A 363 3.20 3.00 -7.48
C TYR A 363 1.94 3.86 -7.41
N GLY A 364 1.67 4.45 -6.25
CA GLY A 364 0.46 5.25 -6.01
C GLY A 364 -0.81 4.42 -5.81
N GLY A 365 -0.70 3.10 -5.85
CA GLY A 365 -1.75 2.16 -5.50
C GLY A 365 -1.82 1.86 -3.99
N ALA A 366 -2.36 0.69 -3.63
CA ALA A 366 -2.46 0.22 -2.26
C ALA A 366 -1.82 -1.16 -2.09
N VAL A 367 -1.03 -1.34 -1.05
CA VAL A 367 -0.55 -2.65 -0.59
C VAL A 367 -1.17 -2.97 0.76
N GLY A 368 -1.57 -4.23 0.98
CA GLY A 368 -2.19 -4.56 2.26
C GLY A 368 -2.88 -5.91 2.27
N TYR A 369 -3.93 -5.98 3.10
CA TYR A 369 -4.70 -7.21 3.27
C TYR A 369 -6.18 -6.93 3.54
N PHE A 370 -7.00 -7.89 3.16
CA PHE A 370 -8.37 -8.06 3.60
C PHE A 370 -8.43 -9.32 4.45
N ALA A 371 -8.54 -9.18 5.76
CA ALA A 371 -8.74 -10.32 6.66
C ALA A 371 -10.09 -11.00 6.41
N TRP A 372 -10.15 -12.27 6.77
CA TRP A 372 -11.40 -13.03 6.71
C TRP A 372 -12.49 -12.47 7.59
#